data_1221dc08c85704df518fba5ff61290b9
#
_entry.id   1221dc08c85704df518fba5ff61290b9
#
_cell.length_a   1.000
_cell.length_b   1.000
_cell.length_c   1.000
_cell.angle_alpha   90.00
_cell.angle_beta   90.00
_cell.angle_gamma   90.00
#
_symmetry.space_group_name_H-M   'P 1'
#
loop_
_entity.id
_entity.type
_entity.pdbx_description
1 polymer ?
#
loop_
_entity_poly.entity_id
_entity_poly.type
_entity_poly.pdbx_seq_one_letter_code
_entity_poly.pdbx_strand_id
1 'polypeptide(L)'
;MTRKDDYYNRAKQQDYRARSAYKLKQLDDTADLFDDGDTVVDLGAAPGGWLQVAAEKVGPQGKVVGVDLQRIDDLDAHQVSTIPGDMTEEETRDRLRRELDVAERSSAANQKSKISGDAEGGQGVVDVVVSDMAPNMTGEYELDHARSVHLARIAFETAVEFLKPGGDFVAKVFQGRDLDDLEADIEPSFQYVRRVSPDASRDSSSEVYLVAKGYTDAPVAEGDRLTVEISDTGGEGDGIARVEGFTVFVSGAEEGEEIEVSVTDVKPNFAFAERVD
;
A
#
# COMPACT_ATOMS: atom_id res chain seq x y z
N MET A 1 12.16 -11.51 -33.88
CA MET A 1 12.70 -10.94 -32.64
C MET A 1 11.50 -10.78 -31.69
N THR A 2 11.49 -11.46 -30.59
CA THR A 2 10.34 -11.49 -29.66
C THR A 2 10.39 -10.27 -28.77
N ARG A 3 9.21 -9.64 -28.43
CA ARG A 3 9.03 -8.55 -27.47
C ARG A 3 9.84 -8.72 -26.16
N LYS A 4 10.19 -9.95 -25.82
CA LYS A 4 10.95 -10.36 -24.63
C LYS A 4 12.39 -9.80 -24.60
N ASP A 5 13.03 -9.63 -25.75
CA ASP A 5 14.39 -9.12 -25.83
C ASP A 5 14.42 -7.58 -25.73
N ASP A 6 13.32 -6.91 -26.07
CA ASP A 6 13.25 -5.45 -26.05
C ASP A 6 13.31 -4.86 -24.64
N TYR A 7 12.56 -5.40 -23.69
CA TYR A 7 12.59 -4.93 -22.28
C TYR A 7 13.92 -5.26 -21.59
N TYR A 8 14.52 -6.41 -21.89
CA TYR A 8 15.83 -6.74 -21.38
C TYR A 8 16.92 -5.78 -21.93
N ASN A 9 16.87 -5.50 -23.21
CA ASN A 9 17.81 -4.58 -23.86
C ASN A 9 17.61 -3.14 -23.38
N ARG A 10 16.35 -2.70 -23.19
CA ARG A 10 16.04 -1.39 -22.61
C ARG A 10 16.53 -1.27 -21.17
N ALA A 11 16.29 -2.28 -20.32
CA ALA A 11 16.78 -2.29 -18.95
C ALA A 11 18.30 -2.11 -18.90
N LYS A 12 19.02 -2.84 -19.73
CA LYS A 12 20.48 -2.71 -19.84
C LYS A 12 20.95 -1.36 -20.39
N GLN A 13 20.18 -0.74 -21.29
CA GLN A 13 20.49 0.58 -21.85
C GLN A 13 20.21 1.72 -20.86
N GLN A 14 19.27 1.53 -19.95
CA GLN A 14 18.84 2.51 -18.92
C GLN A 14 19.39 2.16 -17.53
N ASP A 15 20.37 1.26 -17.45
CA ASP A 15 21.06 0.84 -16.22
C ASP A 15 20.14 0.27 -15.12
N TYR A 16 18.95 -0.27 -15.51
CA TYR A 16 18.11 -1.02 -14.57
C TYR A 16 18.69 -2.41 -14.30
N ARG A 17 18.72 -2.78 -13.03
CA ARG A 17 19.21 -4.09 -12.55
C ARG A 17 18.39 -5.26 -13.06
N ALA A 18 17.12 -5.04 -13.35
CA ALA A 18 16.22 -6.06 -13.84
C ALA A 18 15.20 -5.52 -14.83
N ARG A 19 14.77 -6.37 -15.78
CA ARG A 19 13.68 -6.03 -16.70
C ARG A 19 12.34 -5.80 -15.98
N SER A 20 12.18 -6.35 -14.77
CA SER A 20 11.00 -6.15 -13.92
C SER A 20 10.77 -4.67 -13.55
N ALA A 21 11.80 -3.82 -13.63
CA ALA A 21 11.66 -2.37 -13.48
C ALA A 21 10.55 -1.78 -14.38
N TYR A 22 10.42 -2.29 -15.61
CA TYR A 22 9.37 -1.85 -16.53
C TYR A 22 7.96 -2.29 -16.13
N LYS A 23 7.82 -3.37 -15.36
CA LYS A 23 6.51 -3.75 -14.80
C LYS A 23 6.03 -2.69 -13.82
N LEU A 24 6.91 -2.27 -12.88
CA LEU A 24 6.58 -1.24 -11.91
C LEU A 24 6.29 0.10 -12.60
N LYS A 25 7.06 0.49 -13.61
CA LYS A 25 6.76 1.69 -14.41
C LYS A 25 5.38 1.64 -15.05
N GLN A 26 4.99 0.52 -15.64
CA GLN A 26 3.67 0.35 -16.26
C GLN A 26 2.54 0.28 -15.23
N LEU A 27 2.80 -0.28 -14.05
CA LEU A 27 1.85 -0.27 -12.93
C LEU A 27 1.64 1.17 -12.44
N ASP A 28 2.70 1.93 -12.28
CA ASP A 28 2.66 3.33 -11.91
C ASP A 28 1.97 4.20 -12.98
N ASP A 29 2.35 4.07 -14.25
CA ASP A 29 1.69 4.76 -15.38
C ASP A 29 0.17 4.48 -15.44
N THR A 30 -0.27 3.31 -14.94
CA THR A 30 -1.67 2.89 -14.95
C THR A 30 -2.42 3.34 -13.70
N ALA A 31 -1.74 3.38 -12.54
CA ALA A 31 -2.36 3.53 -11.23
C ALA A 31 -1.95 4.79 -10.49
N ASP A 32 -0.97 5.54 -10.99
CA ASP A 32 -0.44 6.74 -10.33
C ASP A 32 -0.07 6.44 -8.88
N LEU A 33 0.96 5.59 -8.72
CA LEU A 33 1.31 4.99 -7.44
C LEU A 33 2.19 5.87 -6.57
N PHE A 34 3.07 6.68 -7.18
CA PHE A 34 4.14 7.37 -6.46
C PHE A 34 4.06 8.87 -6.62
N ASP A 35 4.16 9.57 -5.48
CA ASP A 35 4.33 11.01 -5.40
C ASP A 35 5.74 11.38 -4.89
N ASP A 36 6.19 12.61 -5.18
CA ASP A 36 7.47 13.14 -4.68
C ASP A 36 7.44 13.24 -3.15
N GLY A 37 8.42 12.64 -2.49
CA GLY A 37 8.52 12.60 -1.04
C GLY A 37 7.93 11.36 -0.37
N ASP A 38 7.33 10.44 -1.12
CA ASP A 38 6.72 9.23 -0.57
C ASP A 38 7.70 8.30 0.13
N THR A 39 7.17 7.57 1.12
CA THR A 39 7.82 6.43 1.76
C THR A 39 7.29 5.13 1.13
N VAL A 40 8.18 4.35 0.53
CA VAL A 40 7.86 3.13 -0.21
C VAL A 40 8.52 1.92 0.44
N VAL A 41 7.77 0.81 0.55
CA VAL A 41 8.32 -0.51 0.93
C VAL A 41 8.20 -1.46 -0.26
N ASP A 42 9.33 -2.06 -0.66
CA ASP A 42 9.42 -3.07 -1.76
C ASP A 42 9.74 -4.44 -1.18
N LEU A 43 8.79 -5.37 -1.26
CA LEU A 43 8.88 -6.73 -0.76
C LEU A 43 9.24 -7.69 -1.90
N GLY A 44 10.36 -8.41 -1.75
CA GLY A 44 10.96 -9.19 -2.83
C GLY A 44 11.79 -8.31 -3.76
N ALA A 45 12.53 -7.37 -3.17
CA ALA A 45 13.17 -6.27 -3.88
C ALA A 45 14.38 -6.67 -4.73
N ALA A 46 15.01 -7.87 -4.52
CA ALA A 46 16.19 -8.28 -5.28
C ALA A 46 15.88 -8.49 -6.79
N PRO A 47 16.77 -8.06 -7.67
CA PRO A 47 18.10 -7.46 -7.47
C PRO A 47 18.10 -5.93 -7.31
N GLY A 48 16.95 -5.27 -7.12
CA GLY A 48 16.83 -3.83 -6.89
C GLY A 48 16.27 -3.03 -8.08
N GLY A 49 15.70 -3.69 -9.08
CA GLY A 49 15.11 -2.99 -10.22
C GLY A 49 13.88 -2.14 -9.86
N TRP A 50 13.05 -2.62 -8.94
CA TRP A 50 11.91 -1.88 -8.42
C TRP A 50 12.34 -0.76 -7.49
N LEU A 51 13.38 -0.99 -6.66
CA LEU A 51 13.97 0.06 -5.82
C LEU A 51 14.48 1.25 -6.64
N GLN A 52 15.08 0.99 -7.82
CA GLN A 52 15.52 2.06 -8.70
C GLN A 52 14.35 2.89 -9.21
N VAL A 53 13.26 2.25 -9.67
CA VAL A 53 12.07 2.95 -10.15
C VAL A 53 11.40 3.74 -9.03
N ALA A 54 11.20 3.14 -7.85
CA ALA A 54 10.61 3.83 -6.71
C ALA A 54 11.45 5.05 -6.32
N ALA A 55 12.79 4.89 -6.20
CA ALA A 55 13.70 6.00 -5.87
C ALA A 55 13.68 7.14 -6.90
N GLU A 56 13.56 6.82 -8.21
CA GLU A 56 13.40 7.82 -9.27
C GLU A 56 12.09 8.61 -9.11
N LYS A 57 11.01 7.95 -8.71
CA LYS A 57 9.67 8.52 -8.62
C LYS A 57 9.46 9.36 -7.36
N VAL A 58 9.90 8.86 -6.21
CA VAL A 58 9.73 9.59 -4.94
C VAL A 58 10.75 10.70 -4.74
N GLY A 59 11.77 10.76 -5.59
CA GLY A 59 12.79 11.81 -5.53
C GLY A 59 13.68 11.78 -4.28
N PRO A 60 14.52 12.81 -4.10
CA PRO A 60 15.54 12.83 -3.04
C PRO A 60 14.94 13.07 -1.63
N GLN A 61 13.70 13.47 -1.50
CA GLN A 61 13.02 13.68 -0.22
C GLN A 61 12.21 12.46 0.22
N GLY A 62 11.99 11.51 -0.68
CA GLY A 62 11.30 10.26 -0.39
C GLY A 62 12.19 9.25 0.35
N LYS A 63 11.59 8.14 0.71
CA LYS A 63 12.28 7.01 1.35
C LYS A 63 11.85 5.70 0.69
N VAL A 64 12.80 4.83 0.38
CA VAL A 64 12.52 3.50 -0.19
C VAL A 64 13.22 2.44 0.64
N VAL A 65 12.45 1.48 1.16
CA VAL A 65 12.97 0.35 1.94
C VAL A 65 12.71 -0.94 1.20
N GLY A 66 13.76 -1.64 0.77
CA GLY A 66 13.67 -2.94 0.13
C GLY A 66 13.89 -4.09 1.10
N VAL A 67 13.06 -5.12 1.02
CA VAL A 67 13.22 -6.35 1.81
C VAL A 67 13.32 -7.54 0.88
N ASP A 68 14.34 -8.39 1.04
CA ASP A 68 14.51 -9.63 0.27
C ASP A 68 15.34 -10.65 1.04
N LEU A 69 15.10 -11.93 0.77
CA LEU A 69 15.95 -13.04 1.23
C LEU A 69 17.39 -12.93 0.72
N GLN A 70 17.53 -12.43 -0.51
CA GLN A 70 18.82 -12.25 -1.16
C GLN A 70 19.40 -10.89 -0.78
N ARG A 71 20.71 -10.85 -0.62
CA ARG A 71 21.41 -9.58 -0.47
C ARG A 71 21.29 -8.75 -1.75
N ILE A 72 20.88 -7.50 -1.59
CA ILE A 72 20.84 -6.51 -2.67
C ILE A 72 22.13 -5.69 -2.60
N ASP A 73 22.82 -5.56 -3.72
CA ASP A 73 23.99 -4.66 -3.80
C ASP A 73 23.55 -3.21 -3.61
N ASP A 74 24.41 -2.39 -3.03
CA ASP A 74 24.13 -1.00 -2.76
C ASP A 74 23.70 -0.24 -4.03
N LEU A 75 22.63 0.54 -3.92
CA LEU A 75 22.21 1.48 -4.96
C LEU A 75 22.87 2.84 -4.71
N ASP A 76 23.23 3.52 -5.79
CA ASP A 76 23.73 4.92 -5.71
C ASP A 76 22.55 5.88 -5.53
N ALA A 77 21.81 5.70 -4.43
CA ALA A 77 20.60 6.45 -4.08
C ALA A 77 20.48 6.51 -2.54
N HIS A 78 20.70 7.67 -1.96
CA HIS A 78 20.77 7.86 -0.50
C HIS A 78 19.44 7.62 0.21
N GLN A 79 18.31 7.75 -0.50
CA GLN A 79 16.96 7.50 0.00
C GLN A 79 16.60 6.02 0.05
N VAL A 80 17.47 5.11 -0.45
CA VAL A 80 17.22 3.68 -0.50
C VAL A 80 17.97 2.96 0.62
N SER A 81 17.26 2.15 1.39
CA SER A 81 17.82 1.20 2.34
C SER A 81 17.35 -0.23 2.05
N THR A 82 18.12 -1.23 2.47
CA THR A 82 17.78 -2.64 2.22
C THR A 82 17.91 -3.48 3.49
N ILE A 83 16.97 -4.40 3.67
CA ILE A 83 16.89 -5.33 4.79
C ILE A 83 16.96 -6.75 4.23
N PRO A 84 18.05 -7.50 4.44
CA PRO A 84 18.06 -8.92 4.12
C PRO A 84 17.24 -9.69 5.17
N GLY A 85 16.22 -10.44 4.73
CA GLY A 85 15.36 -11.21 5.60
C GLY A 85 14.15 -11.82 4.89
N ASP A 86 13.50 -12.75 5.59
CA ASP A 86 12.25 -13.38 5.17
C ASP A 86 11.06 -12.64 5.79
N MET A 87 10.13 -12.14 4.99
CA MET A 87 8.94 -11.45 5.47
C MET A 87 7.96 -12.36 6.22
N THR A 88 8.13 -13.68 6.15
CA THR A 88 7.40 -14.64 7.00
C THR A 88 7.91 -14.67 8.44
N GLU A 89 9.10 -14.12 8.71
CA GLU A 89 9.74 -14.10 10.03
C GLU A 89 9.50 -12.77 10.74
N GLU A 90 9.09 -12.85 12.02
CA GLU A 90 8.83 -11.67 12.86
C GLU A 90 10.08 -10.79 13.05
N GLU A 91 11.28 -11.41 13.11
CA GLU A 91 12.53 -10.65 13.21
C GLU A 91 12.73 -9.68 12.04
N THR A 92 12.34 -10.09 10.81
CA THR A 92 12.43 -9.24 9.63
C THR A 92 11.41 -8.08 9.71
N ARG A 93 10.18 -8.35 10.18
CA ARG A 93 9.16 -7.32 10.41
C ARG A 93 9.61 -6.32 11.47
N ASP A 94 10.22 -6.77 12.57
CA ASP A 94 10.80 -5.90 13.60
C ASP A 94 11.94 -5.03 13.07
N ARG A 95 12.73 -5.53 12.12
CA ARG A 95 13.76 -4.73 11.47
C ARG A 95 13.15 -3.66 10.56
N LEU A 96 12.10 -4.02 9.82
CA LEU A 96 11.35 -3.06 9.00
C LEU A 96 10.71 -1.97 9.86
N ARG A 97 10.03 -2.32 10.98
CA ARG A 97 9.49 -1.34 11.95
C ARG A 97 10.56 -0.35 12.40
N ARG A 98 11.71 -0.85 12.84
CA ARG A 98 12.83 0.00 13.29
C ARG A 98 13.39 0.88 12.20
N GLU A 99 13.46 0.39 10.96
CA GLU A 99 13.94 1.15 9.81
C GLU A 99 12.96 2.29 9.47
N LEU A 100 11.67 2.03 9.53
CA LEU A 100 10.62 3.03 9.28
C LEU A 100 10.54 4.06 10.42
N ASP A 101 10.59 3.66 11.67
CA ASP A 101 10.54 4.53 12.86
C ASP A 101 11.75 5.50 12.94
N VAL A 102 12.93 5.10 12.52
CA VAL A 102 14.12 5.98 12.48
C VAL A 102 13.90 7.13 11.51
N ALA A 103 13.16 6.92 10.42
CA ALA A 103 12.82 7.99 9.47
C ALA A 103 11.91 9.05 10.10
N GLU A 104 10.89 8.65 10.87
CA GLU A 104 10.00 9.60 11.54
C GLU A 104 10.77 10.51 12.52
N ARG A 105 11.70 9.95 13.29
CA ARG A 105 12.51 10.74 14.24
C ARG A 105 13.44 11.74 13.55
N SER A 106 13.92 11.42 12.36
CA SER A 106 14.75 12.34 11.56
C SER A 106 13.94 13.46 10.90
N SER A 107 12.75 13.15 10.41
CA SER A 107 11.84 14.16 9.81
C SER A 107 11.18 15.03 10.88
N ALA A 108 10.80 14.48 12.04
CA ALA A 108 10.24 15.24 13.15
C ALA A 108 11.24 16.18 13.81
N ALA A 109 12.54 15.91 13.74
CA ALA A 109 13.58 16.83 14.21
C ALA A 109 13.64 18.12 13.37
N ASN A 110 13.15 18.10 12.12
CA ASN A 110 13.12 19.25 11.22
C ASN A 110 11.76 19.99 11.19
N GLN A 111 10.71 19.42 11.79
CA GLN A 111 9.38 20.04 11.89
C GLN A 111 8.94 20.19 13.35
N LYS A 112 9.60 21.08 14.12
CA LYS A 112 8.98 21.63 15.33
C LYS A 112 7.98 22.70 14.92
N SER A 113 6.75 22.31 14.63
CA SER A 113 5.60 23.20 14.76
C SER A 113 4.28 22.41 14.81
N LYS A 114 3.75 22.33 16.05
CA LYS A 114 2.32 22.26 16.44
C LYS A 114 1.40 21.28 15.70
N ILE A 115 0.89 20.26 16.41
CA ILE A 115 -0.42 20.32 17.07
C ILE A 115 -0.53 19.05 17.93
N SER A 116 -0.84 19.23 19.21
CA SER A 116 -1.19 18.20 20.16
C SER A 116 -2.60 17.72 19.91
N GLY A 117 -2.77 16.40 19.83
CA GLY A 117 -4.06 15.75 19.84
C GLY A 117 -3.78 14.24 19.97
N ASP A 118 -3.97 13.71 21.19
CA ASP A 118 -3.76 12.32 21.52
C ASP A 118 -4.69 11.42 20.70
N ALA A 119 -4.12 10.63 19.79
CA ALA A 119 -4.75 9.44 19.25
C ALA A 119 -3.69 8.32 19.28
N GLU A 120 -3.79 7.45 20.28
CA GLU A 120 -3.06 6.18 20.35
C GLU A 120 -3.67 5.17 19.35
N GLY A 121 -3.54 5.43 18.07
CA GLY A 121 -3.66 4.48 17.00
C GLY A 121 -2.39 4.64 16.17
N GLY A 122 -1.60 3.59 16.00
CA GLY A 122 -0.36 3.66 15.23
C GLY A 122 -0.69 4.10 13.81
N GLN A 123 -0.55 5.40 13.51
CA GLN A 123 -0.68 5.90 12.14
C GLN A 123 0.42 5.24 11.32
N GLY A 124 0.05 4.53 10.27
CA GLY A 124 0.98 4.00 9.30
C GLY A 124 1.90 5.11 8.77
N VAL A 125 3.10 4.74 8.37
CA VAL A 125 4.16 5.68 7.96
C VAL A 125 4.54 5.53 6.49
N VAL A 126 3.93 4.55 5.80
CA VAL A 126 4.24 4.16 4.43
C VAL A 126 3.14 4.66 3.49
N ASP A 127 3.52 5.28 2.39
CA ASP A 127 2.61 5.73 1.35
C ASP A 127 2.27 4.60 0.38
N VAL A 128 3.28 3.78 0.00
CA VAL A 128 3.09 2.70 -0.97
C VAL A 128 3.83 1.43 -0.55
N VAL A 129 3.13 0.30 -0.53
CA VAL A 129 3.74 -1.03 -0.41
C VAL A 129 3.63 -1.76 -1.74
N VAL A 130 4.76 -2.16 -2.30
CA VAL A 130 4.81 -2.96 -3.53
C VAL A 130 5.45 -4.32 -3.26
N SER A 131 5.00 -5.35 -3.97
CA SER A 131 5.56 -6.71 -3.84
C SER A 131 5.67 -7.42 -5.18
N ASP A 132 6.91 -7.75 -5.56
CA ASP A 132 7.21 -8.68 -6.68
C ASP A 132 7.69 -10.06 -6.15
N MET A 133 7.37 -10.40 -4.88
CA MET A 133 7.72 -11.70 -4.31
C MET A 133 7.22 -12.84 -5.19
N ALA A 134 8.04 -13.87 -5.35
CA ALA A 134 7.71 -15.07 -6.10
C ALA A 134 8.16 -16.32 -5.34
N PRO A 135 7.37 -17.41 -5.35
CA PRO A 135 7.81 -18.67 -4.81
C PRO A 135 8.93 -19.27 -5.68
N ASN A 136 9.73 -20.15 -5.07
CA ASN A 136 10.59 -21.04 -5.85
C ASN A 136 9.71 -21.96 -6.70
N MET A 137 9.75 -21.77 -8.02
CA MET A 137 8.90 -22.49 -8.97
C MET A 137 9.20 -24.00 -8.96
N THR A 138 8.16 -24.80 -8.76
CA THR A 138 8.23 -26.25 -8.82
C THR A 138 7.89 -26.78 -10.21
N GLY A 139 7.15 -25.99 -11.00
CA GLY A 139 6.54 -26.39 -12.27
C GLY A 139 5.16 -27.04 -12.10
N GLU A 140 4.70 -27.26 -10.88
CA GLU A 140 3.33 -27.69 -10.58
C GLU A 140 2.45 -26.45 -10.40
N TYR A 141 1.56 -26.21 -11.36
CA TYR A 141 0.76 -24.98 -11.44
C TYR A 141 -0.03 -24.68 -10.16
N GLU A 142 -0.77 -25.66 -9.63
CA GLU A 142 -1.59 -25.50 -8.42
C GLU A 142 -0.74 -25.15 -7.18
N LEU A 143 0.43 -25.79 -7.05
CA LEU A 143 1.32 -25.55 -5.92
C LEU A 143 1.99 -24.17 -6.02
N ASP A 144 2.45 -23.81 -7.21
CA ASP A 144 3.08 -22.52 -7.46
C ASP A 144 2.08 -21.38 -7.30
N HIS A 145 0.81 -21.59 -7.74
CA HIS A 145 -0.28 -20.66 -7.49
C HIS A 145 -0.55 -20.47 -6.00
N ALA A 146 -0.80 -21.56 -5.24
CA ALA A 146 -1.09 -21.48 -3.80
C ALA A 146 0.04 -20.77 -3.01
N ARG A 147 1.31 -21.02 -3.38
CA ARG A 147 2.45 -20.33 -2.78
C ARG A 147 2.51 -18.85 -3.13
N SER A 148 2.14 -18.47 -4.36
CA SER A 148 2.08 -17.05 -4.75
C SER A 148 0.99 -16.30 -4.00
N VAL A 149 -0.18 -16.93 -3.80
CA VAL A 149 -1.28 -16.38 -2.96
C VAL A 149 -0.82 -16.18 -1.53
N HIS A 150 -0.09 -17.16 -0.95
CA HIS A 150 0.46 -17.03 0.40
C HIS A 150 1.42 -15.84 0.53
N LEU A 151 2.34 -15.65 -0.43
CA LEU A 151 3.26 -14.51 -0.44
C LEU A 151 2.51 -13.17 -0.61
N ALA A 152 1.48 -13.12 -1.44
CA ALA A 152 0.65 -11.93 -1.60
C ALA A 152 -0.14 -11.59 -0.32
N ARG A 153 -0.59 -12.60 0.47
CA ARG A 153 -1.20 -12.39 1.79
C ARG A 153 -0.21 -11.79 2.80
N ILE A 154 1.02 -12.30 2.84
CA ILE A 154 2.08 -11.73 3.70
C ILE A 154 2.36 -10.28 3.32
N ALA A 155 2.41 -9.98 2.03
CA ALA A 155 2.57 -8.61 1.55
C ALA A 155 1.39 -7.71 1.95
N PHE A 156 0.16 -8.23 1.87
CA PHE A 156 -1.05 -7.52 2.31
C PHE A 156 -1.06 -7.27 3.83
N GLU A 157 -0.74 -8.28 4.65
CA GLU A 157 -0.61 -8.12 6.10
C GLU A 157 0.44 -7.05 6.46
N THR A 158 1.56 -7.02 5.73
CA THR A 158 2.58 -5.99 5.87
C THR A 158 2.05 -4.60 5.46
N ALA A 159 1.26 -4.54 4.37
CA ALA A 159 0.65 -3.29 3.92
C ALA A 159 -0.32 -2.74 4.98
N VAL A 160 -1.20 -3.58 5.53
CA VAL A 160 -2.15 -3.18 6.60
C VAL A 160 -1.42 -2.66 7.85
N GLU A 161 -0.27 -3.23 8.19
CA GLU A 161 0.51 -2.80 9.36
C GLU A 161 1.16 -1.42 9.18
N PHE A 162 1.61 -1.09 7.96
CA PHE A 162 2.48 0.07 7.74
C PHE A 162 1.88 1.20 6.91
N LEU A 163 0.82 0.94 6.12
CA LEU A 163 0.22 1.97 5.27
C LEU A 163 -0.45 3.08 6.06
N LYS A 164 -0.23 4.30 5.63
CA LYS A 164 -1.04 5.45 6.03
C LYS A 164 -2.45 5.32 5.44
N PRO A 165 -3.49 5.86 6.10
CA PRO A 165 -4.77 6.06 5.43
C PRO A 165 -4.59 6.82 4.10
N GLY A 166 -5.14 6.26 3.03
CA GLY A 166 -4.95 6.76 1.67
C GLY A 166 -3.79 6.14 0.91
N GLY A 167 -2.95 5.34 1.56
CA GLY A 167 -1.81 4.66 0.92
C GLY A 167 -2.23 3.53 -0.02
N ASP A 168 -1.29 3.05 -0.82
CA ASP A 168 -1.52 2.12 -1.91
C ASP A 168 -0.77 0.81 -1.73
N PHE A 169 -1.35 -0.26 -2.26
CA PHE A 169 -0.77 -1.59 -2.22
C PHE A 169 -0.74 -2.25 -3.59
N VAL A 170 0.40 -2.87 -3.93
CA VAL A 170 0.54 -3.66 -5.16
C VAL A 170 1.20 -4.98 -4.84
N ALA A 171 0.59 -6.09 -5.23
CA ALA A 171 1.19 -7.40 -5.09
C ALA A 171 1.05 -8.26 -6.34
N LYS A 172 2.14 -8.94 -6.69
CA LYS A 172 2.13 -9.99 -7.69
C LYS A 172 1.48 -11.25 -7.15
N VAL A 173 0.65 -11.87 -7.98
CA VAL A 173 0.08 -13.19 -7.74
C VAL A 173 -0.03 -13.93 -9.08
N PHE A 174 -0.04 -15.27 -9.06
CA PHE A 174 -0.35 -16.04 -10.27
C PHE A 174 -1.85 -16.20 -10.41
N GLN A 175 -2.35 -16.16 -11.64
CA GLN A 175 -3.74 -16.49 -11.92
C GLN A 175 -4.06 -17.92 -11.43
N GLY A 176 -5.26 -18.13 -10.91
CA GLY A 176 -5.69 -19.41 -10.39
C GLY A 176 -6.98 -19.28 -9.58
N ARG A 177 -7.43 -20.39 -9.01
CA ARG A 177 -8.75 -20.50 -8.36
C ARG A 177 -8.90 -19.62 -7.09
N ASP A 178 -7.80 -19.41 -6.35
CA ASP A 178 -7.84 -18.73 -5.06
C ASP A 178 -7.60 -17.20 -5.21
N LEU A 179 -7.51 -16.69 -6.45
CA LEU A 179 -7.28 -15.28 -6.73
C LEU A 179 -8.49 -14.40 -6.39
N ASP A 180 -9.70 -14.88 -6.68
CA ASP A 180 -10.94 -14.17 -6.36
C ASP A 180 -11.13 -14.03 -4.84
N ASP A 181 -10.80 -15.10 -4.08
CA ASP A 181 -10.84 -15.08 -2.61
C ASP A 181 -9.78 -14.11 -2.03
N LEU A 182 -8.58 -14.08 -2.60
CA LEU A 182 -7.53 -13.14 -2.18
C LEU A 182 -7.96 -11.69 -2.42
N GLU A 183 -8.54 -11.39 -3.58
CA GLU A 183 -9.03 -10.06 -3.91
C GLU A 183 -10.15 -9.63 -2.95
N ALA A 184 -11.10 -10.52 -2.68
CA ALA A 184 -12.20 -10.28 -1.74
C ALA A 184 -11.70 -10.06 -0.29
N ASP A 185 -10.58 -10.65 0.11
CA ASP A 185 -9.97 -10.41 1.42
C ASP A 185 -9.27 -9.03 1.50
N ILE A 186 -8.81 -8.50 0.36
CA ILE A 186 -8.12 -7.20 0.28
C ILE A 186 -9.11 -6.04 0.13
N GLU A 187 -10.18 -6.21 -0.66
CA GLU A 187 -11.16 -5.17 -1.00
C GLU A 187 -11.69 -4.38 0.21
N PRO A 188 -12.04 -4.99 1.36
CA PRO A 188 -12.59 -4.23 2.50
C PRO A 188 -11.64 -3.19 3.10
N SER A 189 -10.34 -3.32 2.86
CA SER A 189 -9.31 -2.42 3.39
C SER A 189 -8.92 -1.29 2.43
N PHE A 190 -9.52 -1.21 1.23
CA PHE A 190 -9.15 -0.22 0.22
C PHE A 190 -10.39 0.36 -0.47
N GLN A 191 -10.25 1.56 -1.04
CA GLN A 191 -11.34 2.19 -1.81
C GLN A 191 -11.70 1.38 -3.05
N TYR A 192 -10.70 0.75 -3.70
CA TYR A 192 -10.91 -0.21 -4.78
C TYR A 192 -9.68 -1.10 -4.98
N VAL A 193 -9.93 -2.29 -5.51
CA VAL A 193 -8.91 -3.23 -5.97
C VAL A 193 -9.13 -3.52 -7.45
N ARG A 194 -8.06 -3.67 -8.22
CA ARG A 194 -8.12 -4.09 -9.62
C ARG A 194 -6.96 -4.98 -10.00
N ARG A 195 -7.18 -5.84 -10.98
CA ARG A 195 -6.15 -6.69 -11.58
C ARG A 195 -5.50 -5.98 -12.76
N VAL A 196 -4.18 -5.93 -12.78
CA VAL A 196 -3.38 -5.34 -13.85
C VAL A 196 -2.35 -6.34 -14.35
N SER A 197 -2.25 -6.49 -15.67
CA SER A 197 -1.21 -7.32 -16.32
C SER A 197 -0.33 -6.42 -17.16
N PRO A 198 0.87 -6.04 -16.66
CA PRO A 198 1.78 -5.18 -17.42
C PRO A 198 2.29 -5.87 -18.70
N ASP A 199 2.39 -5.12 -19.80
CA ASP A 199 2.96 -5.61 -21.07
C ASP A 199 4.41 -6.10 -20.94
N ALA A 200 5.14 -5.61 -19.93
CA ALA A 200 6.48 -6.07 -19.58
C ALA A 200 6.49 -7.48 -18.97
N SER A 201 5.35 -8.06 -18.60
CA SER A 201 5.23 -9.47 -18.24
C SER A 201 5.51 -10.36 -19.43
N ARG A 202 5.91 -11.63 -19.21
CA ARG A 202 6.14 -12.57 -20.30
C ARG A 202 4.80 -13.05 -20.86
N ASP A 203 4.68 -13.21 -22.16
CA ASP A 203 3.47 -13.75 -22.82
C ASP A 203 3.03 -15.12 -22.27
N SER A 204 3.98 -15.90 -21.72
CA SER A 204 3.72 -17.20 -21.09
C SER A 204 3.57 -17.13 -19.56
N SER A 205 3.58 -15.94 -18.97
CA SER A 205 3.44 -15.76 -17.53
C SER A 205 1.98 -15.74 -17.14
N SER A 206 1.65 -16.48 -16.09
CA SER A 206 0.34 -16.40 -15.44
C SER A 206 0.29 -15.31 -14.36
N GLU A 207 1.31 -14.45 -14.28
CA GLU A 207 1.35 -13.40 -13.28
C GLU A 207 0.36 -12.27 -13.58
N VAL A 208 -0.27 -11.81 -12.52
CA VAL A 208 -1.13 -10.62 -12.47
C VAL A 208 -0.76 -9.83 -11.23
N TYR A 209 -1.02 -8.53 -11.24
CA TYR A 209 -0.83 -7.67 -10.09
C TYR A 209 -2.19 -7.22 -9.57
N LEU A 210 -2.42 -7.42 -8.27
CA LEU A 210 -3.49 -6.75 -7.56
C LEU A 210 -3.01 -5.36 -7.20
N VAL A 211 -3.72 -4.35 -7.67
CA VAL A 211 -3.48 -2.92 -7.38
C VAL A 211 -4.63 -2.44 -6.54
N ALA A 212 -4.37 -2.17 -5.26
CA ALA A 212 -5.33 -1.69 -4.28
C ALA A 212 -5.01 -0.24 -3.93
N LYS A 213 -5.97 0.65 -4.06
CA LYS A 213 -5.80 2.09 -3.89
C LYS A 213 -6.60 2.61 -2.70
N GLY A 214 -5.96 3.50 -1.95
CA GLY A 214 -6.62 4.25 -0.90
C GLY A 214 -6.94 3.41 0.32
N TYR A 215 -5.90 2.90 1.01
CA TYR A 215 -6.02 2.15 2.25
C TYR A 215 -6.88 2.88 3.29
N THR A 216 -7.75 2.16 3.97
CA THR A 216 -8.56 2.64 5.08
C THR A 216 -8.64 1.60 6.18
N ASP A 217 -8.52 2.05 7.41
CA ASP A 217 -8.80 1.31 8.65
C ASP A 217 -10.08 1.82 9.31
N ALA A 218 -10.99 2.39 8.51
CA ALA A 218 -12.23 2.96 9.00
C ALA A 218 -13.04 1.94 9.82
N PRO A 219 -13.48 2.29 11.03
CA PRO A 219 -14.30 1.42 11.88
C PRO A 219 -15.75 1.33 11.42
N VAL A 220 -16.07 1.89 10.25
CA VAL A 220 -17.40 1.92 9.65
C VAL A 220 -17.33 1.54 8.18
N ALA A 221 -18.39 0.95 7.66
CA ALA A 221 -18.55 0.60 6.26
C ALA A 221 -19.75 1.30 5.64
N GLU A 222 -19.75 1.44 4.31
CA GLU A 222 -20.91 1.96 3.58
C GLU A 222 -22.15 1.09 3.84
N GLY A 223 -23.26 1.74 4.17
CA GLY A 223 -24.51 1.08 4.55
C GLY A 223 -24.66 0.78 6.04
N ASP A 224 -23.63 0.95 6.86
CA ASP A 224 -23.72 0.79 8.30
C ASP A 224 -24.72 1.76 8.91
N ARG A 225 -25.46 1.29 9.93
CA ARG A 225 -26.35 2.13 10.76
C ARG A 225 -25.81 2.17 12.18
N LEU A 226 -25.62 3.38 12.68
CA LEU A 226 -25.07 3.59 14.02
C LEU A 226 -25.69 4.84 14.65
N THR A 227 -25.72 4.85 15.98
CA THR A 227 -26.10 6.06 16.74
C THR A 227 -24.82 6.82 17.06
N VAL A 228 -24.79 8.11 16.71
CA VAL A 228 -23.63 8.99 16.94
C VAL A 228 -24.05 10.25 17.70
N GLU A 229 -23.13 10.75 18.52
CA GLU A 229 -23.22 12.08 19.15
C GLU A 229 -22.45 13.07 18.27
N ILE A 230 -23.10 14.19 17.92
CA ILE A 230 -22.48 15.27 17.15
C ILE A 230 -21.65 16.12 18.08
N SER A 231 -20.34 16.07 17.95
CA SER A 231 -19.37 16.75 18.83
C SER A 231 -18.97 18.15 18.38
N ASP A 232 -19.23 18.48 17.10
CA ASP A 232 -18.84 19.76 16.49
C ASP A 232 -19.65 19.99 15.21
N THR A 233 -19.53 21.18 14.61
CA THR A 233 -20.14 21.50 13.31
C THR A 233 -19.06 21.98 12.33
N GLY A 234 -18.99 21.35 11.17
CA GLY A 234 -18.05 21.71 10.11
C GLY A 234 -18.39 23.04 9.43
N GLY A 235 -17.43 23.60 8.71
CA GLY A 235 -17.55 24.91 8.06
C GLY A 235 -18.65 25.01 6.99
N GLU A 236 -19.15 23.88 6.47
CA GLU A 236 -20.23 23.79 5.49
C GLU A 236 -21.60 23.51 6.14
N GLY A 237 -21.62 23.36 7.47
CA GLY A 237 -22.86 23.17 8.24
C GLY A 237 -23.21 21.69 8.48
N ASP A 238 -22.34 20.76 8.16
CA ASP A 238 -22.49 19.36 8.51
C ASP A 238 -22.03 19.11 9.95
N GLY A 239 -22.75 18.26 10.68
CA GLY A 239 -22.34 17.81 12.00
C GLY A 239 -21.11 16.89 11.92
N ILE A 240 -20.26 16.94 12.94
CA ILE A 240 -19.07 16.09 13.07
C ILE A 240 -19.26 15.13 14.23
N ALA A 241 -19.23 13.84 13.95
CA ALA A 241 -19.19 12.78 14.93
C ALA A 241 -17.83 12.07 14.92
N ARG A 242 -17.53 11.33 16.01
CA ARG A 242 -16.33 10.50 16.13
C ARG A 242 -16.71 9.06 16.47
N VAL A 243 -16.32 8.12 15.61
CA VAL A 243 -16.47 6.68 15.85
C VAL A 243 -15.07 6.10 16.00
N GLU A 244 -14.72 5.66 17.20
CA GLU A 244 -13.36 5.17 17.53
C GLU A 244 -12.22 6.13 17.10
N GLY A 245 -12.49 7.45 17.17
CA GLY A 245 -11.55 8.48 16.72
C GLY A 245 -11.65 8.86 15.22
N PHE A 246 -12.32 8.04 14.41
CA PHE A 246 -12.54 8.28 12.99
C PHE A 246 -13.65 9.33 12.77
N THR A 247 -13.45 10.25 11.83
CA THR A 247 -14.39 11.36 11.58
C THR A 247 -15.55 10.90 10.71
N VAL A 248 -16.78 11.20 11.15
CA VAL A 248 -18.00 11.00 10.36
C VAL A 248 -18.71 12.35 10.21
N PHE A 249 -18.87 12.82 8.98
CA PHE A 249 -19.65 14.00 8.64
C PHE A 249 -21.10 13.60 8.44
N VAL A 250 -22.01 14.28 9.16
CA VAL A 250 -23.43 13.99 9.13
C VAL A 250 -24.21 15.18 8.60
N SER A 251 -24.83 15.01 7.45
CA SER A 251 -25.51 16.12 6.78
C SER A 251 -26.67 16.66 7.60
N GLY A 252 -26.68 17.99 7.82
CA GLY A 252 -27.74 18.70 8.49
C GLY A 252 -27.95 18.37 9.97
N ALA A 253 -26.92 17.85 10.65
CA ALA A 253 -26.91 17.58 12.09
C ALA A 253 -26.26 18.73 12.86
N GLU A 254 -26.80 19.06 14.06
CA GLU A 254 -26.33 20.14 14.90
C GLU A 254 -25.53 19.59 16.11
N GLU A 255 -24.57 20.40 16.60
CA GLU A 255 -23.75 20.03 17.77
C GLU A 255 -24.62 19.70 18.99
N GLY A 256 -24.30 18.61 19.67
CA GLY A 256 -25.01 18.11 20.85
C GLY A 256 -26.22 17.20 20.55
N GLU A 257 -26.50 16.90 19.26
CA GLU A 257 -27.53 15.93 18.91
C GLU A 257 -26.99 14.51 19.04
N GLU A 258 -27.81 13.57 19.51
CA GLU A 258 -27.62 12.14 19.44
C GLU A 258 -28.59 11.56 18.41
N ILE A 259 -28.12 11.05 17.30
CA ILE A 259 -28.93 10.65 16.15
C ILE A 259 -28.51 9.31 15.54
N GLU A 260 -29.49 8.59 14.99
CA GLU A 260 -29.21 7.41 14.15
C GLU A 260 -28.87 7.86 12.73
N VAL A 261 -27.76 7.34 12.21
CA VAL A 261 -27.26 7.67 10.88
C VAL A 261 -26.98 6.41 10.06
N SER A 262 -27.04 6.55 8.74
CA SER A 262 -26.57 5.55 7.79
C SER A 262 -25.35 6.08 7.05
N VAL A 263 -24.25 5.34 7.08
CA VAL A 263 -23.02 5.68 6.35
C VAL A 263 -23.27 5.57 4.85
N THR A 264 -22.97 6.63 4.11
CA THR A 264 -23.23 6.71 2.65
C THR A 264 -21.96 6.63 1.81
N ASP A 265 -20.80 6.99 2.37
CA ASP A 265 -19.52 6.93 1.67
C ASP A 265 -18.38 6.90 2.69
N VAL A 266 -17.35 6.07 2.45
CA VAL A 266 -16.18 5.95 3.31
C VAL A 266 -14.94 6.36 2.54
N LYS A 267 -14.20 7.31 3.10
CA LYS A 267 -12.91 7.79 2.61
C LYS A 267 -11.79 7.32 3.55
N PRO A 268 -10.52 7.36 3.14
CA PRO A 268 -9.41 6.90 3.99
C PRO A 268 -9.37 7.51 5.40
N ASN A 269 -9.76 8.78 5.55
CA ASN A 269 -9.63 9.53 6.81
C ASN A 269 -10.96 9.99 7.42
N PHE A 270 -12.09 9.79 6.72
CA PHE A 270 -13.41 10.20 7.16
C PHE A 270 -14.51 9.46 6.40
N ALA A 271 -15.73 9.53 6.92
CA ALA A 271 -16.92 9.05 6.21
C ALA A 271 -18.01 10.13 6.15
N PHE A 272 -18.94 9.95 5.22
CA PHE A 272 -20.19 10.70 5.17
C PHE A 272 -21.34 9.81 5.63
N ALA A 273 -22.30 10.41 6.31
CA ALA A 273 -23.51 9.73 6.74
C ALA A 273 -24.72 10.66 6.65
N GLU A 274 -25.89 10.07 6.49
CA GLU A 274 -27.18 10.74 6.48
C GLU A 274 -28.03 10.27 7.65
N ARG A 275 -28.93 11.14 8.12
CA ARG A 275 -29.93 10.78 9.16
C ARG A 275 -30.77 9.60 8.66
N VAL A 276 -31.07 8.68 9.57
CA VAL A 276 -32.12 7.68 9.38
C VAL A 276 -33.40 8.26 9.94
N ASP A 277 -34.41 8.47 9.06
CA ASP A 277 -35.74 8.95 9.42
C ASP A 277 -36.57 7.90 10.19
#